data_01254388873f2afb8a15aa9c8b6eba12
#
_entry.id   01254388873f2afb8a15aa9c8b6eba12
#
_cell.length_a   1.000
_cell.length_b   1.000
_cell.length_c   1.000
_cell.angle_alpha   90.00
_cell.angle_beta   90.00
_cell.angle_gamma   90.00
#
_symmetry.space_group_name_H-M   'P 1'
#
loop_
_entity.id
_entity.type
_entity.pdbx_description
1 polymer ?
#
loop_
_entity_poly.entity_id
_entity_poly.type
_entity_poly.pdbx_seq_one_letter_code
_entity_poly.pdbx_strand_id
1 'polypeptide(L)'
;MQSSLFYDIPKTERYEDFINSLEQYANDKNMDVFLFRVPKSDLESKSYEQEGCFIIMSPGYKLSMVNAYASEDDYNDYVDDVKNIINYLYSKYEYRDELGRFNKWGTALLDEYNTIDDLADLASFWEKQKLTDRLQIRYSEILVALCSGSVNDIKQVKAGLPVTMLDQVKQKIQAFDADQTRFIYKELDKPLVKMQGLSDTGKTELLLHKLKELYQNPKEYKIFVTCHNKILADNLRNRIPHFFNVMKVSTQIEWDKRLWCTNAWGSQGNANSGLYRYICEFYKIPFYSYNYYTNFDTVCKSAISYIKTNYPNNNRPKPLDYVLVDECQDFKDSFIELCQLVVSQKVYLAGDVFQSIFSEHSGKDYQADFFLTKCYRTNPKTLMFAHALGLG
;
A
#
# COMPACT_ATOMS: atom_id res chain seq x y z
N MET A 1 -10.14 -1.78 13.54
CA MET A 1 -9.65 -3.08 14.06
C MET A 1 -8.63 -3.60 13.09
N GLN A 2 -7.52 -4.10 13.59
CA GLN A 2 -6.53 -4.81 12.78
C GLN A 2 -7.14 -6.13 12.34
N SER A 3 -7.08 -6.48 11.06
CA SER A 3 -7.60 -7.73 10.54
C SER A 3 -6.52 -8.44 9.74
N SER A 4 -6.31 -9.71 10.03
CA SER A 4 -5.37 -10.58 9.34
C SER A 4 -5.91 -11.10 7.99
N LEU A 5 -7.12 -10.72 7.59
CA LEU A 5 -7.73 -11.08 6.32
C LEU A 5 -7.78 -9.88 5.36
N PHE A 6 -7.21 -10.02 4.19
CA PHE A 6 -7.53 -9.18 3.03
C PHE A 6 -8.42 -9.94 2.05
N TYR A 7 -9.48 -9.31 1.55
CA TYR A 7 -10.32 -9.89 0.50
C TYR A 7 -10.69 -8.85 -0.57
N ASP A 8 -10.71 -9.31 -1.82
CA ASP A 8 -11.10 -8.57 -3.02
C ASP A 8 -12.16 -9.37 -3.81
N ILE A 9 -13.10 -9.93 -3.10
CA ILE A 9 -14.31 -10.56 -3.63
C ILE A 9 -15.52 -9.77 -3.14
N PRO A 10 -16.64 -9.74 -3.88
CA PRO A 10 -17.83 -9.02 -3.44
C PRO A 10 -18.37 -9.65 -2.16
N LYS A 11 -18.65 -8.82 -1.14
CA LYS A 11 -19.31 -9.26 0.09
C LYS A 11 -20.82 -9.41 -0.17
N THR A 12 -21.19 -10.49 -0.84
CA THR A 12 -22.59 -10.88 -1.05
C THR A 12 -23.08 -11.72 0.14
N GLU A 13 -24.40 -11.84 0.35
CA GLU A 13 -24.98 -12.72 1.37
C GLU A 13 -24.41 -14.14 1.32
N ARG A 14 -24.03 -14.60 0.11
CA ARG A 14 -23.48 -15.93 -0.15
C ARG A 14 -22.07 -16.15 0.44
N TYR A 15 -21.25 -15.10 0.54
CA TYR A 15 -19.88 -15.17 1.05
C TYR A 15 -19.72 -14.57 2.45
N GLU A 16 -20.76 -13.94 2.98
CA GLU A 16 -20.61 -13.16 4.22
C GLU A 16 -20.22 -14.04 5.40
N ASP A 17 -20.90 -15.17 5.59
CA ASP A 17 -20.60 -16.11 6.67
C ASP A 17 -19.22 -16.73 6.52
N PHE A 18 -18.84 -17.10 5.31
CA PHE A 18 -17.51 -17.62 5.00
C PHE A 18 -16.42 -16.60 5.30
N ILE A 19 -16.57 -15.35 4.80
CA ILE A 19 -15.59 -14.27 5.03
C ILE A 19 -15.46 -14.00 6.53
N ASN A 20 -16.55 -13.93 7.28
CA ASN A 20 -16.54 -13.69 8.73
C ASN A 20 -15.83 -14.82 9.48
N SER A 21 -16.10 -16.07 9.12
CA SER A 21 -15.45 -17.26 9.72
C SER A 21 -13.95 -17.30 9.40
N LEU A 22 -13.58 -16.96 8.16
CA LEU A 22 -12.19 -16.90 7.73
C LEU A 22 -11.43 -15.76 8.42
N GLU A 23 -12.05 -14.60 8.60
CA GLU A 23 -11.47 -13.46 9.32
C GLU A 23 -11.23 -13.80 10.79
N GLN A 24 -12.18 -14.43 11.46
CA GLN A 24 -12.03 -14.90 12.83
C GLN A 24 -10.88 -15.91 12.92
N TYR A 25 -10.85 -16.90 12.04
CA TYR A 25 -9.79 -17.92 12.02
C TYR A 25 -8.40 -17.30 11.81
N ALA A 26 -8.28 -16.40 10.82
CA ALA A 26 -7.03 -15.71 10.51
C ALA A 26 -6.53 -14.88 11.70
N ASN A 27 -7.42 -14.16 12.39
CA ASN A 27 -7.08 -13.37 13.58
C ASN A 27 -6.67 -14.26 14.76
N ASP A 28 -7.40 -15.34 15.03
CA ASP A 28 -7.12 -16.27 16.12
C ASP A 28 -5.77 -16.98 15.93
N LYS A 29 -5.40 -17.26 14.68
CA LYS A 29 -4.12 -17.89 14.32
C LYS A 29 -2.99 -16.90 14.07
N ASN A 30 -3.27 -15.58 14.08
CA ASN A 30 -2.34 -14.51 13.70
C ASN A 30 -1.67 -14.79 12.35
N MET A 31 -2.48 -15.17 11.36
CA MET A 31 -2.08 -15.61 10.03
C MET A 31 -2.60 -14.65 8.97
N ASP A 32 -1.71 -14.03 8.20
CA ASP A 32 -2.13 -13.17 7.09
C ASP A 32 -2.74 -14.02 5.97
N VAL A 33 -4.02 -13.83 5.69
CA VAL A 33 -4.77 -14.52 4.65
C VAL A 33 -5.22 -13.54 3.58
N PHE A 34 -5.07 -13.95 2.32
CA PHE A 34 -5.44 -13.15 1.16
C PHE A 34 -6.43 -13.90 0.30
N LEU A 35 -7.51 -13.22 -0.05
CA LEU A 35 -8.60 -13.73 -0.87
C LEU A 35 -8.78 -12.80 -2.08
N PHE A 36 -8.46 -13.27 -3.27
CA PHE A 36 -8.57 -12.49 -4.51
C PHE A 36 -9.41 -13.23 -5.54
N ARG A 37 -10.09 -12.48 -6.40
CA ARG A 37 -10.68 -13.06 -7.62
C ARG A 37 -9.61 -13.56 -8.56
N VAL A 38 -8.58 -12.74 -8.79
CA VAL A 38 -7.40 -13.06 -9.59
C VAL A 38 -6.19 -12.34 -8.99
N PRO A 39 -4.95 -12.77 -9.27
CA PRO A 39 -3.75 -12.06 -8.85
C PRO A 39 -3.77 -10.59 -9.31
N LYS A 40 -3.26 -9.69 -8.49
CA LYS A 40 -3.16 -8.26 -8.84
C LYS A 40 -2.18 -8.07 -10.00
N SER A 41 -2.69 -7.68 -11.15
CA SER A 41 -1.92 -7.44 -12.36
C SER A 41 -2.41 -6.19 -13.08
N ASP A 42 -1.60 -5.67 -14.00
CA ASP A 42 -1.97 -4.60 -14.94
C ASP A 42 -2.47 -5.15 -16.29
N LEU A 43 -2.61 -6.47 -16.41
CA LEU A 43 -3.37 -7.02 -17.52
C LEU A 43 -4.81 -6.52 -17.38
N GLU A 44 -5.36 -5.98 -18.47
CA GLU A 44 -6.79 -5.74 -18.54
C GLU A 44 -7.46 -7.08 -18.16
N SER A 45 -8.01 -7.12 -16.96
CA SER A 45 -8.87 -8.23 -16.59
C SER A 45 -9.99 -8.20 -17.61
N LYS A 46 -10.03 -9.17 -18.52
CA LYS A 46 -11.31 -9.54 -19.12
C LYS A 46 -12.25 -9.55 -17.94
N SER A 47 -13.33 -8.78 -18.01
CA SER A 47 -14.32 -8.77 -16.96
C SER A 47 -14.71 -10.22 -16.72
N TYR A 48 -14.06 -10.86 -15.72
CA TYR A 48 -14.47 -12.16 -15.27
C TYR A 48 -15.81 -11.92 -14.60
N GLU A 49 -16.88 -11.95 -15.41
CA GLU A 49 -18.26 -12.00 -14.96
C GLU A 49 -18.55 -13.30 -14.19
N GLN A 50 -17.55 -14.17 -14.10
CA GLN A 50 -17.63 -15.45 -13.39
C GLN A 50 -17.51 -15.21 -11.89
N GLU A 51 -18.67 -14.84 -11.32
CA GLU A 51 -18.89 -14.72 -9.88
C GLU A 51 -18.89 -16.09 -9.22
N GLY A 52 -17.82 -16.77 -9.11
CA GLY A 52 -17.89 -18.11 -8.49
C GLY A 52 -16.55 -18.71 -8.20
N CYS A 53 -15.47 -18.01 -8.58
CA CYS A 53 -14.12 -18.51 -8.40
C CYS A 53 -13.25 -17.48 -7.66
N PHE A 54 -12.33 -17.96 -6.84
CA PHE A 54 -11.35 -17.13 -6.15
C PHE A 54 -10.09 -17.92 -5.80
N ILE A 55 -9.02 -17.21 -5.53
CA ILE A 55 -7.80 -17.76 -4.93
C ILE A 55 -7.73 -17.40 -3.46
N ILE A 56 -7.28 -18.36 -2.65
CA ILE A 56 -6.96 -18.16 -1.24
C ILE A 56 -5.50 -18.52 -1.00
N MET A 57 -4.77 -17.67 -0.28
CA MET A 57 -3.35 -17.86 -0.06
C MET A 57 -2.88 -17.25 1.27
N SER A 58 -1.80 -17.82 1.80
CA SER A 58 -1.09 -17.32 2.97
C SER A 58 0.39 -17.69 2.85
N PRO A 59 1.32 -16.85 3.34
CA PRO A 59 2.74 -17.20 3.38
C PRO A 59 2.98 -18.53 4.10
N GLY A 60 3.76 -19.43 3.49
CA GLY A 60 4.04 -20.77 4.04
C GLY A 60 3.01 -21.85 3.71
N TYR A 61 2.02 -21.51 2.90
CA TYR A 61 0.96 -22.43 2.44
C TYR A 61 0.90 -22.47 0.90
N LYS A 62 0.28 -23.50 0.35
CA LYS A 62 -0.03 -23.53 -1.07
C LYS A 62 -1.06 -22.46 -1.43
N LEU A 63 -0.96 -21.91 -2.61
CA LEU A 63 -2.03 -21.11 -3.22
C LEU A 63 -3.13 -22.06 -3.67
N SER A 64 -4.32 -21.91 -3.12
CA SER A 64 -5.47 -22.75 -3.48
C SER A 64 -6.44 -21.96 -4.35
N MET A 65 -6.83 -22.58 -5.48
CA MET A 65 -7.91 -22.09 -6.34
C MET A 65 -9.21 -22.76 -5.91
N VAL A 66 -10.27 -22.01 -5.80
CA VAL A 66 -11.54 -22.46 -5.21
C VAL A 66 -12.69 -22.19 -6.17
N ASN A 67 -13.43 -23.25 -6.51
CA ASN A 67 -14.74 -23.14 -7.15
C ASN A 67 -15.84 -23.05 -6.07
N ALA A 68 -16.54 -21.92 -6.01
CA ALA A 68 -17.67 -21.78 -5.10
C ALA A 68 -18.99 -22.21 -5.75
N TYR A 69 -19.18 -21.91 -7.05
CA TYR A 69 -20.42 -22.24 -7.78
C TYR A 69 -20.33 -22.06 -9.31
N ALA A 70 -19.15 -21.96 -9.88
CA ALA A 70 -19.00 -21.92 -11.34
C ALA A 70 -19.24 -23.30 -11.97
N SER A 71 -19.56 -23.34 -13.25
CA SER A 71 -19.56 -24.59 -14.00
C SER A 71 -18.16 -25.19 -14.07
N GLU A 72 -18.05 -26.49 -14.36
CA GLU A 72 -16.73 -27.16 -14.47
C GLU A 72 -15.87 -26.56 -15.59
N ASP A 73 -16.48 -26.23 -16.72
CA ASP A 73 -15.79 -25.61 -17.87
C ASP A 73 -15.30 -24.21 -17.51
N ASP A 74 -16.16 -23.36 -16.91
CA ASP A 74 -15.79 -22.01 -16.46
C ASP A 74 -14.70 -22.05 -15.40
N TYR A 75 -14.72 -23.03 -14.52
CA TYR A 75 -13.69 -23.18 -13.51
C TYR A 75 -12.33 -23.60 -14.10
N ASN A 76 -12.33 -24.49 -15.09
CA ASN A 76 -11.10 -24.87 -15.77
C ASN A 76 -10.47 -23.68 -16.52
N ASP A 77 -11.29 -22.87 -17.21
CA ASP A 77 -10.83 -21.64 -17.85
C ASP A 77 -10.26 -20.66 -16.82
N TYR A 78 -10.90 -20.53 -15.67
CA TYR A 78 -10.41 -19.70 -14.56
C TYR A 78 -9.04 -20.17 -14.04
N VAL A 79 -8.86 -21.46 -13.82
CA VAL A 79 -7.58 -22.05 -13.37
C VAL A 79 -6.45 -21.75 -14.36
N ASP A 80 -6.71 -21.91 -15.65
CA ASP A 80 -5.73 -21.61 -16.69
C ASP A 80 -5.38 -20.13 -16.77
N ASP A 81 -6.35 -19.25 -16.60
CA ASP A 81 -6.16 -17.81 -16.59
C ASP A 81 -5.34 -17.36 -15.36
N VAL A 82 -5.64 -17.88 -14.17
CA VAL A 82 -4.83 -17.60 -12.97
C VAL A 82 -3.37 -18.02 -13.17
N LYS A 83 -3.13 -19.20 -13.74
CA LYS A 83 -1.77 -19.66 -14.08
C LYS A 83 -1.09 -18.74 -15.10
N ASN A 84 -1.82 -18.30 -16.12
CA ASN A 84 -1.29 -17.39 -17.13
C ASN A 84 -0.93 -16.02 -16.52
N ILE A 85 -1.77 -15.48 -15.64
CA ILE A 85 -1.48 -14.23 -14.92
C ILE A 85 -0.25 -14.39 -14.02
N ILE A 86 -0.13 -15.48 -13.28
CA ILE A 86 1.05 -15.74 -12.44
C ILE A 86 2.32 -15.83 -13.31
N ASN A 87 2.29 -16.57 -14.43
CA ASN A 87 3.42 -16.67 -15.35
C ASN A 87 3.78 -15.33 -15.99
N TYR A 88 2.79 -14.51 -16.34
CA TYR A 88 3.00 -13.15 -16.82
C TYR A 88 3.71 -12.29 -15.77
N LEU A 89 3.18 -12.22 -14.53
CA LEU A 89 3.77 -11.46 -13.44
C LEU A 89 5.20 -11.92 -13.13
N TYR A 90 5.41 -13.23 -13.11
CA TYR A 90 6.70 -13.85 -12.89
C TYR A 90 7.74 -13.44 -13.95
N SER A 91 7.33 -13.39 -15.22
CA SER A 91 8.17 -12.95 -16.34
C SER A 91 8.36 -11.44 -16.34
N LYS A 92 7.31 -10.66 -16.08
CA LYS A 92 7.33 -9.20 -16.02
C LYS A 92 8.34 -8.68 -15.01
N TYR A 93 8.41 -9.31 -13.85
CA TYR A 93 9.31 -8.93 -12.78
C TYR A 93 10.66 -9.65 -12.80
N GLU A 94 10.99 -10.32 -13.90
CA GLU A 94 12.30 -10.96 -14.18
C GLU A 94 12.70 -12.07 -13.18
N TYR A 95 11.72 -12.64 -12.44
CA TYR A 95 11.99 -13.72 -11.48
C TYR A 95 12.54 -14.98 -12.12
N ARG A 96 12.34 -15.16 -13.44
CA ARG A 96 12.82 -16.31 -14.18
C ARG A 96 14.34 -16.44 -14.18
N ASP A 97 15.05 -15.31 -14.20
CA ASP A 97 16.51 -15.30 -14.29
C ASP A 97 17.14 -15.77 -12.97
N GLU A 98 16.52 -15.46 -11.83
CA GLU A 98 17.02 -15.82 -10.50
C GLU A 98 16.47 -17.16 -9.98
N LEU A 99 15.20 -17.45 -10.23
CA LEU A 99 14.49 -18.62 -9.67
C LEU A 99 14.27 -19.75 -10.67
N GLY A 100 14.65 -19.56 -11.95
CA GLY A 100 14.43 -20.52 -13.02
C GLY A 100 13.00 -20.51 -13.54
N ARG A 101 12.59 -21.57 -14.24
CA ARG A 101 11.24 -21.66 -14.84
C ARG A 101 10.20 -21.94 -13.75
N PHE A 102 9.11 -21.18 -13.73
CA PHE A 102 8.00 -21.37 -12.80
C PHE A 102 7.48 -22.80 -12.75
N ASN A 103 7.33 -23.45 -13.89
CA ASN A 103 6.85 -24.85 -13.96
C ASN A 103 7.71 -25.88 -13.23
N LYS A 104 8.95 -25.53 -12.82
CA LYS A 104 9.81 -26.45 -12.05
C LYS A 104 9.48 -26.48 -10.56
N TRP A 105 8.95 -25.41 -10.03
CA TRP A 105 8.69 -25.27 -8.59
C TRP A 105 7.26 -24.79 -8.28
N GLY A 106 6.63 -24.02 -9.18
CA GLY A 106 5.35 -23.39 -8.97
C GLY A 106 4.19 -24.39 -8.90
N THR A 107 4.20 -25.43 -9.77
CA THR A 107 3.14 -26.45 -9.75
C THR A 107 3.00 -27.18 -8.41
N ALA A 108 4.09 -27.34 -7.66
CA ALA A 108 4.05 -27.92 -6.31
C ALA A 108 3.41 -27.00 -5.28
N LEU A 109 3.30 -25.70 -5.57
CA LEU A 109 2.73 -24.67 -4.70
C LEU A 109 1.30 -24.30 -5.05
N LEU A 110 0.74 -24.84 -6.12
CA LEU A 110 -0.65 -24.62 -6.53
C LEU A 110 -1.50 -25.83 -6.13
N ASP A 111 -2.68 -25.55 -5.58
CA ASP A 111 -3.75 -26.53 -5.38
C ASP A 111 -4.97 -26.08 -6.17
N GLU A 112 -5.22 -26.77 -7.28
CA GLU A 112 -6.11 -26.29 -8.35
C GLU A 112 -7.56 -26.77 -8.22
N TYR A 113 -7.83 -27.75 -7.34
CA TYR A 113 -9.14 -28.41 -7.30
C TYR A 113 -9.72 -28.36 -5.88
N ASN A 114 -10.18 -27.18 -5.47
CA ASN A 114 -10.91 -27.02 -4.21
C ASN A 114 -12.31 -26.47 -4.48
N THR A 115 -13.24 -26.86 -3.65
CA THR A 115 -14.60 -26.31 -3.61
C THR A 115 -14.82 -25.47 -2.36
N ILE A 116 -15.89 -24.72 -2.32
CA ILE A 116 -16.24 -23.95 -1.11
C ILE A 116 -16.50 -24.89 0.09
N ASP A 117 -16.95 -26.10 -0.15
CA ASP A 117 -17.21 -27.11 0.89
C ASP A 117 -15.92 -27.60 1.55
N ASP A 118 -14.79 -27.63 0.82
CA ASP A 118 -13.48 -27.95 1.40
C ASP A 118 -13.02 -26.92 2.44
N LEU A 119 -13.58 -25.71 2.41
CA LEU A 119 -13.29 -24.64 3.37
C LEU A 119 -14.27 -24.62 4.54
N ALA A 120 -15.22 -25.55 4.63
CA ALA A 120 -16.14 -25.64 5.77
C ALA A 120 -15.40 -25.95 7.08
N ASP A 121 -14.30 -26.75 7.04
CA ASP A 121 -13.36 -26.92 8.14
C ASP A 121 -12.03 -26.25 7.81
N LEU A 122 -11.91 -24.99 8.20
CA LEU A 122 -10.71 -24.17 7.95
C LEU A 122 -9.44 -24.77 8.60
N ALA A 123 -9.56 -25.46 9.73
CA ALA A 123 -8.40 -26.05 10.39
C ALA A 123 -7.81 -27.20 9.57
N SER A 124 -8.66 -28.12 9.13
CA SER A 124 -8.28 -29.24 8.26
C SER A 124 -7.78 -28.75 6.90
N PHE A 125 -8.46 -27.74 6.33
CA PHE A 125 -8.04 -27.12 5.05
C PHE A 125 -6.61 -26.58 5.15
N TRP A 126 -6.32 -25.70 6.10
CA TRP A 126 -4.99 -25.10 6.23
C TRP A 126 -3.89 -26.11 6.61
N GLU A 127 -4.20 -27.14 7.38
CA GLU A 127 -3.21 -28.20 7.67
C GLU A 127 -2.83 -28.99 6.41
N LYS A 128 -3.78 -29.25 5.51
CA LYS A 128 -3.55 -29.88 4.20
C LYS A 128 -2.69 -29.01 3.27
N GLN A 129 -2.87 -27.66 3.33
CA GLN A 129 -2.14 -26.73 2.46
C GLN A 129 -0.74 -26.37 2.98
N LYS A 130 -0.42 -26.71 4.22
CA LYS A 130 0.81 -26.32 4.90
C LYS A 130 2.07 -26.86 4.25
N LEU A 131 3.05 -26.00 4.02
CA LEU A 131 4.35 -26.37 3.49
C LEU A 131 5.33 -26.64 4.64
N THR A 132 6.16 -27.65 4.50
CA THR A 132 7.17 -28.03 5.50
C THR A 132 8.59 -27.82 5.01
N ASP A 133 8.81 -27.85 3.71
CA ASP A 133 10.11 -27.60 3.10
C ASP A 133 10.44 -26.09 3.09
N ARG A 134 11.62 -25.71 3.60
CA ARG A 134 12.03 -24.31 3.74
C ARG A 134 12.10 -23.55 2.41
N LEU A 135 12.50 -24.24 1.34
CA LEU A 135 12.59 -23.63 0.02
C LEU A 135 11.19 -23.40 -0.56
N GLN A 136 10.29 -24.35 -0.38
CA GLN A 136 8.89 -24.21 -0.80
C GLN A 136 8.18 -23.09 -0.01
N ILE A 137 8.43 -22.98 1.31
CA ILE A 137 7.93 -21.88 2.13
C ILE A 137 8.38 -20.54 1.53
N ARG A 138 9.69 -20.38 1.25
CA ARG A 138 10.23 -19.17 0.63
C ARG A 138 9.58 -18.87 -0.73
N TYR A 139 9.38 -19.88 -1.56
CA TYR A 139 8.72 -19.69 -2.85
C TYR A 139 7.23 -19.35 -2.70
N SER A 140 6.54 -19.87 -1.69
CA SER A 140 5.17 -19.45 -1.39
C SER A 140 5.10 -17.98 -0.97
N GLU A 141 6.07 -17.50 -0.16
CA GLU A 141 6.17 -16.08 0.21
C GLU A 141 6.35 -15.18 -1.04
N ILE A 142 7.21 -15.62 -1.98
CA ILE A 142 7.40 -14.91 -3.27
C ILE A 142 6.10 -14.91 -4.08
N LEU A 143 5.41 -16.04 -4.14
CA LEU A 143 4.16 -16.18 -4.88
C LEU A 143 3.06 -15.28 -4.28
N VAL A 144 2.91 -15.26 -2.95
CA VAL A 144 1.99 -14.37 -2.25
C VAL A 144 2.34 -12.91 -2.52
N ALA A 145 3.62 -12.53 -2.41
CA ALA A 145 4.08 -11.17 -2.70
C ALA A 145 3.76 -10.78 -4.15
N LEU A 146 4.01 -11.66 -5.10
CA LEU A 146 3.75 -11.44 -6.52
C LEU A 146 2.24 -11.25 -6.79
N CYS A 147 1.40 -12.13 -6.26
CA CYS A 147 -0.04 -12.11 -6.46
C CYS A 147 -0.72 -10.94 -5.73
N SER A 148 -0.18 -10.50 -4.58
CA SER A 148 -0.69 -9.35 -3.83
C SER A 148 -0.14 -8.00 -4.32
N GLY A 149 0.78 -7.99 -5.30
CA GLY A 149 1.39 -6.79 -5.83
C GLY A 149 2.46 -6.15 -4.94
N SER A 150 2.92 -6.83 -3.88
CA SER A 150 4.06 -6.43 -3.04
C SER A 150 5.39 -6.91 -3.64
N VAL A 151 5.64 -6.56 -4.90
CA VAL A 151 6.77 -7.06 -5.67
C VAL A 151 8.09 -6.60 -5.08
N ASN A 152 9.00 -7.54 -4.86
CA ASN A 152 10.34 -7.27 -4.39
C ASN A 152 11.30 -7.03 -5.57
N ASP A 153 12.28 -6.13 -5.39
CA ASP A 153 13.35 -5.97 -6.38
C ASP A 153 14.10 -7.30 -6.55
N ILE A 154 14.13 -7.82 -7.76
CA ILE A 154 14.77 -9.11 -8.08
C ILE A 154 16.23 -9.17 -7.63
N LYS A 155 16.94 -8.05 -7.61
CA LYS A 155 18.32 -7.96 -7.11
C LYS A 155 18.45 -8.33 -5.63
N GLN A 156 17.35 -8.27 -4.88
CA GLN A 156 17.27 -8.64 -3.47
C GLN A 156 16.77 -10.08 -3.28
N VAL A 157 16.17 -10.67 -4.31
CA VAL A 157 15.60 -12.03 -4.29
C VAL A 157 16.60 -13.00 -4.91
N LYS A 158 17.26 -13.83 -4.09
CA LYS A 158 18.18 -14.88 -4.58
C LYS A 158 17.53 -16.25 -4.51
N ALA A 159 17.92 -17.14 -5.45
CA ALA A 159 17.34 -18.48 -5.59
C ALA A 159 17.56 -19.41 -4.39
N GLY A 160 18.56 -19.16 -3.55
CA GLY A 160 18.90 -20.02 -2.41
C GLY A 160 18.35 -19.55 -1.07
N LEU A 161 18.42 -20.43 -0.08
CA LEU A 161 18.17 -20.02 1.30
C LEU A 161 19.32 -19.13 1.80
N PRO A 162 19.02 -18.04 2.52
CA PRO A 162 20.05 -17.17 3.09
C PRO A 162 20.90 -17.92 4.12
N VAL A 163 22.22 -17.88 3.96
CA VAL A 163 23.17 -18.64 4.78
C VAL A 163 23.59 -17.86 6.02
N THR A 164 23.83 -16.56 5.87
CA THR A 164 24.25 -15.69 6.98
C THR A 164 23.10 -14.87 7.55
N MET A 165 23.23 -14.38 8.79
CA MET A 165 22.26 -13.46 9.38
C MET A 165 22.08 -12.18 8.54
N LEU A 166 23.16 -11.69 7.93
CA LEU A 166 23.12 -10.55 7.03
C LEU A 166 22.34 -10.85 5.75
N ASP A 167 22.52 -12.07 5.22
CA ASP A 167 21.75 -12.53 4.05
C ASP A 167 20.27 -12.69 4.39
N GLN A 168 19.94 -13.18 5.58
CA GLN A 168 18.55 -13.29 6.06
C GLN A 168 17.85 -11.92 6.09
N VAL A 169 18.56 -10.86 6.50
CA VAL A 169 18.01 -9.51 6.51
C VAL A 169 17.90 -8.93 5.09
N LYS A 170 18.97 -9.10 4.26
CA LYS A 170 19.02 -8.53 2.90
C LYS A 170 18.12 -9.23 1.89
N GLN A 171 17.89 -10.54 2.08
CA GLN A 171 17.11 -11.38 1.17
C GLN A 171 15.72 -11.70 1.73
N LYS A 172 15.30 -11.00 2.79
CA LYS A 172 13.96 -11.17 3.34
C LYS A 172 12.94 -10.74 2.30
N ILE A 173 12.04 -11.66 1.95
CA ILE A 173 10.91 -11.34 1.09
C ILE A 173 9.96 -10.45 1.88
N GLN A 174 9.68 -9.29 1.31
CA GLN A 174 8.73 -8.34 1.87
C GLN A 174 7.37 -8.61 1.22
N ALA A 175 6.58 -9.48 1.84
CA ALA A 175 5.16 -9.58 1.52
C ALA A 175 4.41 -8.60 2.42
N PHE A 176 3.49 -7.84 1.83
CA PHE A 176 2.60 -7.00 2.61
C PHE A 176 1.68 -7.87 3.46
N ASP A 177 1.40 -7.42 4.67
CA ASP A 177 0.33 -8.00 5.48
C ASP A 177 -1.06 -7.55 4.98
N ALA A 178 -2.11 -8.09 5.59
CA ALA A 178 -3.48 -7.80 5.18
C ALA A 178 -3.85 -6.32 5.32
N ASP A 179 -3.39 -5.63 6.38
CA ASP A 179 -3.65 -4.20 6.58
C ASP A 179 -2.91 -3.33 5.58
N GLN A 180 -1.65 -3.66 5.28
CA GLN A 180 -0.86 -2.97 4.26
C GLN A 180 -1.48 -3.13 2.86
N THR A 181 -1.90 -4.34 2.51
CA THR A 181 -2.59 -4.63 1.25
C THR A 181 -3.91 -3.88 1.17
N ARG A 182 -4.65 -3.81 2.28
CA ARG A 182 -5.90 -3.06 2.37
C ARG A 182 -5.69 -1.55 2.20
N PHE A 183 -4.63 -0.98 2.77
CA PHE A 183 -4.29 0.43 2.57
C PHE A 183 -4.04 0.75 1.09
N ILE A 184 -3.35 -0.12 0.37
CA ILE A 184 -3.01 0.10 -1.04
C ILE A 184 -4.26 0.01 -1.92
N TYR A 185 -5.03 -1.06 -1.80
CA TYR A 185 -6.06 -1.41 -2.79
C TYR A 185 -7.49 -1.05 -2.38
N LYS A 186 -7.79 -0.95 -1.08
CA LYS A 186 -9.16 -0.67 -0.65
C LYS A 186 -9.41 0.82 -0.56
N GLU A 187 -10.51 1.26 -1.17
CA GLU A 187 -11.01 2.63 -1.05
C GLU A 187 -11.86 2.74 0.22
N LEU A 188 -11.42 3.56 1.18
CA LEU A 188 -12.27 3.92 2.33
C LEU A 188 -13.17 5.10 1.93
N ASP A 189 -14.42 5.08 2.36
CA ASP A 189 -15.36 6.19 2.15
C ASP A 189 -15.12 7.30 3.19
N LYS A 190 -13.93 7.91 3.11
CA LYS A 190 -13.46 9.00 3.96
C LYS A 190 -12.60 9.97 3.15
N PRO A 191 -12.71 11.29 3.39
CA PRO A 191 -11.87 12.29 2.71
C PRO A 191 -10.42 12.30 3.20
N LEU A 192 -10.16 11.76 4.39
CA LEU A 192 -8.87 11.68 5.04
C LEU A 192 -8.61 10.25 5.49
N VAL A 193 -7.48 9.67 5.05
CA VAL A 193 -7.03 8.32 5.43
C VAL A 193 -5.70 8.43 6.14
N LYS A 194 -5.63 7.96 7.37
CA LYS A 194 -4.43 8.04 8.22
C LYS A 194 -3.83 6.67 8.49
N MET A 195 -2.58 6.50 8.11
CA MET A 195 -1.74 5.36 8.44
C MET A 195 -0.73 5.75 9.51
N GLN A 196 -0.65 4.99 10.58
CA GLN A 196 0.34 5.15 11.64
C GLN A 196 1.19 3.90 11.79
N GLY A 197 2.44 4.06 12.15
CA GLY A 197 3.35 2.94 12.44
C GLY A 197 4.63 3.45 13.06
N LEU A 198 5.37 2.53 13.66
CA LEU A 198 6.70 2.82 14.19
C LEU A 198 7.68 3.20 13.08
N SER A 199 8.84 3.73 13.46
CA SER A 199 9.95 3.86 12.50
C SER A 199 10.25 2.50 11.85
N ASP A 200 10.63 2.49 10.59
CA ASP A 200 10.98 1.29 9.79
C ASP A 200 9.83 0.28 9.55
N THR A 201 8.58 0.66 9.76
CA THR A 201 7.41 -0.19 9.43
C THR A 201 7.01 -0.13 7.95
N GLY A 202 7.72 0.62 7.11
CA GLY A 202 7.47 0.70 5.68
C GLY A 202 6.43 1.75 5.24
N LYS A 203 6.09 2.73 6.08
CA LYS A 203 5.11 3.80 5.77
C LYS A 203 5.32 4.47 4.41
N THR A 204 6.54 4.95 4.17
CA THR A 204 6.92 5.59 2.89
C THR A 204 6.77 4.62 1.71
N GLU A 205 7.10 3.33 1.90
CA GLU A 205 6.94 2.31 0.85
C GLU A 205 5.47 2.13 0.47
N LEU A 206 4.60 2.03 1.47
CA LEU A 206 3.17 1.91 1.25
C LEU A 206 2.57 3.16 0.58
N LEU A 207 3.06 4.37 0.92
CA LEU A 207 2.69 5.58 0.20
C LEU A 207 3.11 5.53 -1.27
N LEU A 208 4.30 4.99 -1.59
CA LEU A 208 4.75 4.82 -2.97
C LEU A 208 3.88 3.80 -3.73
N HIS A 209 3.49 2.70 -3.09
CA HIS A 209 2.55 1.75 -3.68
C HIS A 209 1.17 2.37 -3.91
N LYS A 210 0.66 3.15 -2.94
CA LYS A 210 -0.60 3.89 -3.13
C LYS A 210 -0.48 4.91 -4.24
N LEU A 211 0.64 5.64 -4.32
CA LEU A 211 0.94 6.55 -5.41
C LEU A 211 0.89 5.84 -6.77
N LYS A 212 1.52 4.67 -6.88
CA LYS A 212 1.50 3.86 -8.11
C LYS A 212 0.06 3.53 -8.52
N GLU A 213 -0.76 3.01 -7.61
CA GLU A 213 -2.16 2.66 -7.87
C GLU A 213 -2.97 3.87 -8.37
N LEU A 214 -2.81 5.03 -7.73
CA LEU A 214 -3.50 6.25 -8.11
C LEU A 214 -3.00 6.80 -9.46
N TYR A 215 -1.68 6.70 -9.71
CA TYR A 215 -1.06 7.26 -10.91
C TYR A 215 -1.37 6.46 -12.18
N GLN A 216 -1.53 5.14 -12.05
CA GLN A 216 -1.92 4.24 -13.15
C GLN A 216 -3.44 4.27 -13.45
N ASN A 217 -4.23 4.96 -12.64
CA ASN A 217 -5.67 5.02 -12.86
C ASN A 217 -6.00 5.73 -14.20
N PRO A 218 -6.93 5.19 -15.03
CA PRO A 218 -7.33 5.78 -16.31
C PRO A 218 -7.89 7.22 -16.22
N LYS A 219 -8.33 7.66 -15.03
CA LYS A 219 -8.79 9.04 -14.79
C LYS A 219 -7.67 10.08 -14.75
N GLU A 220 -6.41 9.66 -14.88
CA GLU A 220 -5.24 10.55 -14.94
C GLU A 220 -5.17 11.59 -13.81
N TYR A 221 -5.34 11.15 -12.59
CA TYR A 221 -5.36 11.98 -11.40
C TYR A 221 -4.13 12.88 -11.24
N LYS A 222 -4.37 14.09 -10.72
CA LYS A 222 -3.34 15.03 -10.26
C LYS A 222 -3.00 14.77 -8.81
N ILE A 223 -1.76 14.38 -8.56
CA ILE A 223 -1.32 13.88 -7.26
C ILE A 223 -0.16 14.72 -6.74
N PHE A 224 -0.25 15.18 -5.50
CA PHE A 224 0.82 15.88 -4.82
C PHE A 224 1.36 15.05 -3.66
N VAL A 225 2.64 14.68 -3.72
CA VAL A 225 3.36 14.00 -2.64
C VAL A 225 4.19 15.03 -1.89
N THR A 226 4.10 15.07 -0.58
CA THR A 226 4.79 16.08 0.23
C THR A 226 5.23 15.57 1.60
N CYS A 227 6.24 16.21 2.16
CA CYS A 227 6.66 16.10 3.55
C CYS A 227 7.16 17.47 4.04
N HIS A 228 7.46 17.59 5.32
CA HIS A 228 7.89 18.87 5.88
C HIS A 228 9.29 19.26 5.42
N ASN A 229 10.22 18.32 5.42
CA ASN A 229 11.64 18.53 5.17
C ASN A 229 11.97 18.52 3.67
N LYS A 230 12.68 19.55 3.19
CA LYS A 230 13.09 19.66 1.77
C LYS A 230 14.00 18.51 1.33
N ILE A 231 14.97 18.12 2.16
CA ILE A 231 15.93 17.03 1.81
C ILE A 231 15.16 15.71 1.68
N LEU A 232 14.19 15.44 2.58
CA LEU A 232 13.36 14.24 2.48
C LEU A 232 12.48 14.28 1.23
N ALA A 233 11.91 15.42 0.89
CA ALA A 233 11.12 15.60 -0.34
C ALA A 233 11.95 15.35 -1.60
N ASP A 234 13.18 15.90 -1.65
CA ASP A 234 14.10 15.70 -2.77
C ASP A 234 14.52 14.21 -2.89
N ASN A 235 14.80 13.56 -1.78
CA ASN A 235 15.08 12.12 -1.74
C ASN A 235 13.91 11.29 -2.23
N LEU A 236 12.70 11.62 -1.80
CA LEU A 236 11.47 10.94 -2.22
C LEU A 236 11.20 11.16 -3.72
N ARG A 237 11.38 12.39 -4.23
CA ARG A 237 11.26 12.72 -5.65
C ARG A 237 12.24 11.89 -6.51
N ASN A 238 13.48 11.72 -6.05
CA ASN A 238 14.47 10.90 -6.75
C ASN A 238 14.17 9.40 -6.68
N ARG A 239 13.52 8.96 -5.62
CA ARG A 239 13.16 7.56 -5.41
C ARG A 239 11.97 7.12 -6.26
N ILE A 240 11.00 7.99 -6.53
CA ILE A 240 9.78 7.66 -7.30
C ILE A 240 10.08 7.07 -8.68
N PRO A 241 10.97 7.63 -9.53
CA PRO A 241 11.28 7.03 -10.84
C PRO A 241 11.91 5.64 -10.72
N HIS A 242 12.80 5.45 -9.75
CA HIS A 242 13.38 4.12 -9.50
C HIS A 242 12.31 3.12 -9.08
N PHE A 243 11.44 3.50 -8.15
CA PHE A 243 10.32 2.68 -7.70
C PHE A 243 9.38 2.32 -8.86
N PHE A 244 9.00 3.28 -9.69
CA PHE A 244 8.14 3.04 -10.87
C PHE A 244 8.81 2.09 -11.86
N ASN A 245 10.14 2.19 -12.04
CA ASN A 245 10.88 1.25 -12.89
C ASN A 245 10.90 -0.18 -12.32
N VAL A 246 11.15 -0.34 -11.01
CA VAL A 246 11.10 -1.66 -10.35
C VAL A 246 9.70 -2.25 -10.46
N MET A 247 8.67 -1.44 -10.24
CA MET A 247 7.27 -1.84 -10.35
C MET A 247 6.77 -1.96 -11.79
N LYS A 248 7.67 -1.77 -12.79
CA LYS A 248 7.36 -1.87 -14.23
C LYS A 248 6.11 -1.06 -14.62
N VAL A 249 5.97 0.16 -14.05
CA VAL A 249 4.89 1.09 -14.40
C VAL A 249 5.09 1.55 -15.83
N SER A 250 4.09 1.32 -16.69
CA SER A 250 4.15 1.69 -18.12
C SER A 250 3.92 3.17 -18.37
N THR A 251 3.21 3.84 -17.46
CA THR A 251 2.87 5.27 -17.59
C THR A 251 4.07 6.14 -17.25
N GLN A 252 4.48 6.99 -18.19
CA GLN A 252 5.56 7.94 -17.96
C GLN A 252 5.19 8.99 -16.90
N ILE A 253 6.15 9.36 -16.05
CA ILE A 253 5.94 10.39 -15.02
C ILE A 253 5.88 11.78 -15.67
N GLU A 254 4.77 12.46 -15.52
CA GLU A 254 4.56 13.85 -15.92
C GLU A 254 4.75 14.78 -14.73
N TRP A 255 6.01 15.12 -14.47
CA TRP A 255 6.36 16.03 -13.38
C TRP A 255 5.74 17.42 -13.57
N ASP A 256 5.30 18.01 -12.45
CA ASP A 256 4.74 19.36 -12.38
C ASP A 256 3.49 19.58 -13.26
N LYS A 257 2.88 18.48 -13.73
CA LYS A 257 1.64 18.46 -14.51
C LYS A 257 0.61 17.51 -13.93
N ARG A 258 0.99 16.23 -13.69
CA ARG A 258 0.17 15.21 -13.03
C ARG A 258 0.73 14.79 -11.68
N LEU A 259 2.06 14.85 -11.51
CA LEU A 259 2.72 14.44 -10.26
C LEU A 259 3.66 15.54 -9.77
N TRP A 260 3.49 15.93 -8.52
CA TRP A 260 4.39 16.78 -7.77
C TRP A 260 4.96 16.01 -6.59
N CYS A 261 6.24 16.24 -6.29
CA CYS A 261 6.87 15.71 -5.08
C CYS A 261 7.85 16.76 -4.56
N THR A 262 7.43 17.54 -3.57
CA THR A 262 8.21 18.63 -2.99
C THR A 262 7.83 18.82 -1.50
N ASN A 263 8.61 19.66 -0.80
CA ASN A 263 8.27 20.01 0.58
C ASN A 263 6.96 20.81 0.67
N ALA A 264 6.41 20.89 1.86
CA ALA A 264 5.10 21.50 2.06
C ALA A 264 5.08 23.03 1.85
N TRP A 265 6.16 23.75 2.20
CA TRP A 265 6.16 25.21 2.13
C TRP A 265 6.37 25.77 0.72
N GLY A 266 7.52 25.47 0.13
CA GLY A 266 7.95 26.01 -1.15
C GLY A 266 8.78 27.31 -1.07
N SER A 267 9.01 27.94 -2.24
CA SER A 267 9.79 29.15 -2.41
C SER A 267 9.15 30.12 -3.40
N GLN A 268 9.50 31.40 -3.33
CA GLN A 268 8.86 32.47 -4.12
C GLN A 268 9.07 32.33 -5.64
N GLY A 269 10.25 31.86 -6.04
CA GLY A 269 10.65 31.86 -7.46
C GLY A 269 10.03 30.76 -8.33
N ASN A 270 9.41 29.73 -7.73
CA ASN A 270 8.84 28.60 -8.48
C ASN A 270 7.51 28.16 -7.87
N ALA A 271 6.45 28.22 -8.66
CA ALA A 271 5.10 27.84 -8.25
C ALA A 271 4.97 26.36 -7.84
N ASN A 272 5.81 25.49 -8.40
CA ASN A 272 5.81 24.04 -8.12
C ASN A 272 6.78 23.63 -7.01
N SER A 273 7.40 24.57 -6.30
CA SER A 273 8.44 24.27 -5.29
C SER A 273 7.91 23.77 -3.96
N GLY A 274 6.61 23.82 -3.71
CA GLY A 274 5.97 23.38 -2.49
C GLY A 274 4.45 23.38 -2.59
N LEU A 275 3.78 22.56 -1.79
CA LEU A 275 2.33 22.45 -1.83
C LEU A 275 1.64 23.78 -1.47
N TYR A 276 2.07 24.45 -0.39
CA TYR A 276 1.52 25.76 0.00
C TYR A 276 1.78 26.81 -1.10
N ARG A 277 2.97 26.83 -1.71
CA ARG A 277 3.28 27.73 -2.83
C ARG A 277 2.38 27.45 -4.05
N TYR A 278 2.17 26.19 -4.39
CA TYR A 278 1.26 25.76 -5.46
C TYR A 278 -0.19 26.24 -5.21
N ILE A 279 -0.66 26.06 -3.98
CA ILE A 279 -2.00 26.53 -3.56
C ILE A 279 -2.12 28.06 -3.66
N CYS A 280 -1.11 28.80 -3.19
CA CYS A 280 -1.08 30.25 -3.30
C CYS A 280 -1.16 30.72 -4.77
N GLU A 281 -0.39 30.06 -5.67
CA GLU A 281 -0.44 30.41 -7.10
C GLU A 281 -1.81 30.13 -7.70
N PHE A 282 -2.40 28.99 -7.39
CA PHE A 282 -3.69 28.59 -7.96
C PHE A 282 -4.83 29.50 -7.52
N TYR A 283 -4.94 29.82 -6.23
CA TYR A 283 -6.01 30.67 -5.69
C TYR A 283 -5.67 32.16 -5.68
N LYS A 284 -4.48 32.55 -6.23
CA LYS A 284 -3.99 33.93 -6.23
C LYS A 284 -3.89 34.53 -4.82
N ILE A 285 -3.42 33.73 -3.86
CA ILE A 285 -3.16 34.14 -2.49
C ILE A 285 -1.74 34.68 -2.40
N PRO A 286 -1.48 35.78 -1.65
CA PRO A 286 -0.11 36.21 -1.37
C PRO A 286 0.72 35.09 -0.72
N PHE A 287 1.87 34.78 -1.32
CA PHE A 287 2.78 33.77 -0.79
C PHE A 287 3.70 34.39 0.26
N TYR A 288 3.77 33.79 1.44
CA TYR A 288 4.68 34.17 2.51
C TYR A 288 5.84 33.20 2.56
N SER A 289 7.05 33.67 2.23
CA SER A 289 8.28 32.90 2.30
C SER A 289 8.65 32.56 3.74
N TYR A 290 9.35 31.45 3.92
CA TYR A 290 9.93 31.09 5.21
C TYR A 290 10.90 32.20 5.69
N ASN A 291 10.70 32.65 6.89
CA ASN A 291 11.64 33.46 7.64
C ASN A 291 11.48 33.18 9.14
N TYR A 292 12.39 33.69 9.96
CA TYR A 292 12.42 33.42 11.39
C TYR A 292 11.11 33.80 12.13
N TYR A 293 10.35 34.76 11.59
CA TYR A 293 9.10 35.26 12.18
C TYR A 293 7.83 34.67 11.59
N THR A 294 7.96 33.88 10.52
CA THR A 294 6.80 33.34 9.81
C THR A 294 6.54 31.90 10.24
N ASN A 295 5.41 31.69 10.88
CA ASN A 295 4.97 30.36 11.33
C ASN A 295 4.13 29.70 10.23
N PHE A 296 4.45 28.44 9.88
CA PHE A 296 3.75 27.67 8.84
C PHE A 296 2.26 27.47 9.16
N ASP A 297 1.92 27.22 10.42
CA ASP A 297 0.55 27.08 10.87
C ASP A 297 -0.28 28.36 10.60
N THR A 298 0.33 29.52 10.85
CA THR A 298 -0.32 30.82 10.62
C THR A 298 -0.59 31.08 9.14
N VAL A 299 0.37 30.77 8.26
CA VAL A 299 0.16 30.98 6.82
C VAL A 299 -0.86 29.98 6.24
N CYS A 300 -0.92 28.76 6.74
CA CYS A 300 -1.95 27.78 6.39
C CYS A 300 -3.34 28.29 6.81
N LYS A 301 -3.50 28.77 8.05
CA LYS A 301 -4.77 29.34 8.54
C LYS A 301 -5.22 30.54 7.72
N SER A 302 -4.29 31.42 7.36
CA SER A 302 -4.58 32.57 6.48
C SER A 302 -5.07 32.11 5.11
N ALA A 303 -4.40 31.13 4.49
CA ALA A 303 -4.81 30.58 3.22
C ALA A 303 -6.19 29.91 3.28
N ILE A 304 -6.46 29.14 4.33
CA ILE A 304 -7.77 28.52 4.59
C ILE A 304 -8.86 29.58 4.65
N SER A 305 -8.63 30.63 5.46
CA SER A 305 -9.60 31.72 5.60
C SER A 305 -9.88 32.39 4.26
N TYR A 306 -8.84 32.73 3.49
CA TYR A 306 -8.98 33.33 2.17
C TYR A 306 -9.78 32.43 1.21
N ILE A 307 -9.44 31.14 1.16
CA ILE A 307 -10.13 30.17 0.27
C ILE A 307 -11.61 30.05 0.66
N LYS A 308 -11.92 29.91 1.96
CA LYS A 308 -13.30 29.77 2.43
C LYS A 308 -14.14 31.02 2.15
N THR A 309 -13.54 32.20 2.26
CA THR A 309 -14.23 33.48 2.03
C THR A 309 -14.48 33.73 0.55
N ASN A 310 -13.48 33.50 -0.30
CA ASN A 310 -13.58 33.86 -1.72
C ASN A 310 -14.13 32.73 -2.59
N TYR A 311 -14.09 31.48 -2.12
CA TYR A 311 -14.57 30.31 -2.82
C TYR A 311 -15.48 29.47 -1.92
N PRO A 312 -16.79 29.79 -1.81
CA PRO A 312 -17.73 29.03 -0.99
C PRO A 312 -17.88 27.59 -1.49
N ASN A 313 -18.34 26.70 -0.62
CA ASN A 313 -18.28 25.22 -0.79
C ASN A 313 -18.80 24.72 -2.16
N ASN A 314 -19.88 25.31 -2.68
CA ASN A 314 -20.51 24.83 -3.90
C ASN A 314 -19.75 25.18 -5.20
N ASN A 315 -18.78 26.09 -5.16
CA ASN A 315 -18.05 26.58 -6.34
C ASN A 315 -16.53 26.59 -6.13
N ARG A 316 -16.00 25.85 -5.15
CA ARG A 316 -14.57 25.81 -4.89
C ARG A 316 -13.85 24.91 -5.89
N PRO A 317 -12.98 25.48 -6.74
CA PRO A 317 -12.16 24.68 -7.64
C PRO A 317 -11.15 23.85 -6.84
N LYS A 318 -10.97 22.59 -7.22
CA LYS A 318 -10.08 21.63 -6.60
C LYS A 318 -8.91 21.35 -7.54
N PRO A 319 -7.73 21.96 -7.33
CA PRO A 319 -6.61 21.84 -8.27
C PRO A 319 -5.95 20.46 -8.28
N LEU A 320 -6.14 19.67 -7.24
CA LEU A 320 -5.56 18.35 -7.06
C LEU A 320 -6.65 17.29 -6.82
N ASP A 321 -6.36 16.07 -7.17
CA ASP A 321 -7.24 14.95 -6.84
C ASP A 321 -6.81 14.29 -5.52
N TYR A 322 -5.51 14.12 -5.33
CA TYR A 322 -4.96 13.50 -4.12
C TYR A 322 -3.77 14.29 -3.58
N VAL A 323 -3.64 14.27 -2.25
CA VAL A 323 -2.42 14.67 -1.55
C VAL A 323 -1.96 13.51 -0.67
N LEU A 324 -0.69 13.12 -0.82
CA LEU A 324 -0.01 12.12 0.01
C LEU A 324 1.00 12.84 0.89
N VAL A 325 0.86 12.73 2.19
CA VAL A 325 1.73 13.39 3.18
C VAL A 325 2.54 12.32 3.91
N ASP A 326 3.85 12.36 3.73
CA ASP A 326 4.78 11.54 4.51
C ASP A 326 5.26 12.32 5.75
N GLU A 327 5.57 11.62 6.83
CA GLU A 327 5.96 12.19 8.14
C GLU A 327 4.94 13.24 8.64
N CYS A 328 3.66 12.87 8.63
CA CYS A 328 2.56 13.81 8.93
C CYS A 328 2.59 14.36 10.37
N GLN A 329 3.30 13.74 11.31
CA GLN A 329 3.49 14.22 12.67
C GLN A 329 4.24 15.57 12.75
N ASP A 330 4.98 15.94 11.69
CA ASP A 330 5.68 17.23 11.61
C ASP A 330 4.75 18.40 11.30
N PHE A 331 3.45 18.14 11.05
CA PHE A 331 2.48 19.13 10.65
C PHE A 331 1.40 19.36 11.71
N LYS A 332 0.93 20.62 11.77
CA LYS A 332 -0.26 20.98 12.53
C LYS A 332 -1.54 20.76 11.73
N ASP A 333 -2.66 20.70 12.42
CA ASP A 333 -3.99 20.45 11.83
C ASP A 333 -4.37 21.43 10.70
N SER A 334 -3.91 22.69 10.77
CA SER A 334 -4.16 23.66 9.73
C SER A 334 -3.61 23.25 8.35
N PHE A 335 -2.44 22.60 8.30
CA PHE A 335 -1.90 22.10 7.03
C PHE A 335 -2.74 20.95 6.48
N ILE A 336 -3.17 20.04 7.36
CA ILE A 336 -4.03 18.92 6.95
C ILE A 336 -5.39 19.43 6.45
N GLU A 337 -5.98 20.40 7.15
CA GLU A 337 -7.21 21.07 6.71
C GLU A 337 -7.03 21.75 5.35
N LEU A 338 -5.90 22.44 5.14
CA LEU A 338 -5.57 23.07 3.86
C LEU A 338 -5.49 22.01 2.74
N CYS A 339 -4.84 20.87 2.99
CA CYS A 339 -4.79 19.75 2.04
C CYS A 339 -6.20 19.25 1.66
N GLN A 340 -7.07 19.06 2.66
CA GLN A 340 -8.46 18.60 2.43
C GLN A 340 -9.29 19.61 1.63
N LEU A 341 -9.04 20.91 1.77
CA LEU A 341 -9.76 21.95 1.03
C LEU A 341 -9.46 21.92 -0.47
N VAL A 342 -8.28 21.50 -0.88
CA VAL A 342 -7.77 21.64 -2.26
C VAL A 342 -7.83 20.34 -3.08
N VAL A 343 -8.22 19.22 -2.47
CA VAL A 343 -8.34 17.93 -3.18
C VAL A 343 -9.80 17.63 -3.56
N SER A 344 -9.97 16.99 -4.71
CA SER A 344 -11.29 16.50 -5.18
C SER A 344 -11.64 15.15 -4.58
N GLN A 345 -10.65 14.33 -4.27
CA GLN A 345 -10.80 12.97 -3.78
C GLN A 345 -10.38 12.85 -2.31
N LYS A 346 -9.11 12.55 -2.03
CA LYS A 346 -8.67 12.19 -0.67
C LYS A 346 -7.29 12.72 -0.32
N VAL A 347 -7.04 12.82 0.97
CA VAL A 347 -5.71 13.03 1.57
C VAL A 347 -5.28 11.75 2.27
N TYR A 348 -4.08 11.25 1.96
CA TYR A 348 -3.45 10.13 2.64
C TYR A 348 -2.32 10.66 3.54
N LEU A 349 -2.36 10.28 4.82
CA LEU A 349 -1.36 10.66 5.81
C LEU A 349 -0.59 9.43 6.28
N ALA A 350 0.73 9.53 6.30
CA ALA A 350 1.60 8.55 6.94
C ALA A 350 2.42 9.23 8.04
N GLY A 351 2.42 8.67 9.25
CA GLY A 351 3.12 9.26 10.38
C GLY A 351 3.55 8.26 11.45
N ASP A 352 4.47 8.71 12.31
CA ASP A 352 4.98 7.94 13.42
C ASP A 352 4.06 8.05 14.64
N VAL A 353 3.81 6.89 15.30
CA VAL A 353 2.95 6.83 16.50
C VAL A 353 3.60 7.52 17.69
N PHE A 354 4.92 7.31 17.92
CA PHE A 354 5.58 7.84 19.11
C PHE A 354 5.91 9.32 19.03
N GLN A 355 6.18 9.85 17.85
CA GLN A 355 6.49 11.27 17.70
C GLN A 355 5.26 12.16 17.91
N SER A 356 4.05 11.64 17.72
CA SER A 356 2.81 12.37 18.00
C SER A 356 2.48 12.46 19.49
N ILE A 357 3.02 11.56 20.33
CA ILE A 357 2.80 11.57 21.79
C ILE A 357 3.56 12.71 22.47
N PHE A 358 4.68 13.16 21.88
CA PHE A 358 5.51 14.25 22.41
C PHE A 358 5.08 15.65 21.93
N SER A 359 4.12 15.74 21.01
CA SER A 359 3.57 17.03 20.58
C SER A 359 2.38 17.43 21.45
N GLU A 360 2.55 18.41 22.34
CA GLU A 360 1.50 18.95 23.23
C GLU A 360 0.28 19.58 22.53
N HIS A 361 0.09 19.40 21.21
CA HIS A 361 -0.78 20.25 20.40
C HIS A 361 -1.63 19.55 19.34
N SER A 362 -2.07 18.33 19.54
CA SER A 362 -3.08 17.77 18.64
C SER A 362 -4.47 17.84 19.26
N GLY A 363 -5.15 18.96 19.05
CA GLY A 363 -6.53 19.17 19.51
C GLY A 363 -7.59 18.33 18.81
N LYS A 364 -7.22 17.56 17.78
CA LYS A 364 -8.05 16.55 17.12
C LYS A 364 -7.25 15.27 17.02
N ASP A 365 -7.57 14.30 17.87
CA ASP A 365 -7.12 12.91 17.70
C ASP A 365 -7.73 12.34 16.42
N TYR A 366 -7.02 12.48 15.31
CA TYR A 366 -7.35 11.72 14.12
C TYR A 366 -7.02 10.26 14.40
N GLN A 367 -8.02 9.48 14.72
CA GLN A 367 -7.87 8.06 14.91
C GLN A 367 -7.28 7.45 13.63
N ALA A 368 -6.20 6.67 13.75
CA ALA A 368 -5.60 6.03 12.59
C ALA A 368 -6.53 4.96 12.02
N ASP A 369 -6.63 4.93 10.71
CA ASP A 369 -7.39 3.92 9.97
C ASP A 369 -6.57 2.63 9.83
N PHE A 370 -5.24 2.77 9.76
CA PHE A 370 -4.30 1.66 9.62
C PHE A 370 -3.16 1.80 10.62
N PHE A 371 -2.86 0.72 11.32
CA PHE A 371 -1.73 0.62 12.24
C PHE A 371 -0.72 -0.41 11.74
N LEU A 372 0.49 0.03 11.44
CA LEU A 372 1.58 -0.85 11.03
C LEU A 372 2.35 -1.32 12.26
N THR A 373 2.24 -2.59 12.57
CA THR A 373 2.84 -3.20 13.77
C THR A 373 4.09 -4.02 13.46
N LYS A 374 4.32 -4.40 12.18
CA LYS A 374 5.45 -5.23 11.77
C LYS A 374 6.60 -4.35 11.26
N CYS A 375 7.77 -4.46 11.90
CA CYS A 375 9.01 -3.81 11.42
C CYS A 375 9.75 -4.72 10.46
N TYR A 376 10.05 -4.23 9.26
CA TYR A 376 10.65 -5.03 8.19
C TYR A 376 12.15 -4.81 8.01
N ARG A 377 12.69 -3.65 8.41
CA ARG A 377 14.07 -3.25 8.14
C ARG A 377 15.02 -3.41 9.34
N THR A 378 14.49 -3.39 10.55
CA THR A 378 15.31 -3.38 11.77
C THR A 378 15.35 -4.75 12.42
N ASN A 379 16.54 -5.17 12.86
CA ASN A 379 16.69 -6.38 13.66
C ASN A 379 15.87 -6.25 14.95
N PRO A 380 15.07 -7.27 15.34
CA PRO A 380 14.24 -7.24 16.55
C PRO A 380 15.00 -6.82 17.81
N LYS A 381 16.25 -7.23 17.98
CA LYS A 381 17.10 -6.83 19.11
C LYS A 381 17.42 -5.34 19.13
N THR A 382 17.72 -4.76 17.96
CA THR A 382 17.97 -3.32 17.82
C THR A 382 16.70 -2.52 18.07
N LEU A 383 15.57 -3.03 17.61
CA LEU A 383 14.26 -2.42 17.85
C LEU A 383 13.90 -2.44 19.33
N MET A 384 14.06 -3.58 20.03
CA MET A 384 13.87 -3.69 21.48
C MET A 384 14.77 -2.73 22.26
N PHE A 385 16.04 -2.59 21.85
CA PHE A 385 16.98 -1.67 22.49
C PHE A 385 16.55 -0.21 22.28
N ALA A 386 16.15 0.17 21.06
CA ALA A 386 15.65 1.51 20.76
C ALA A 386 14.36 1.85 21.54
N HIS A 387 13.45 0.87 21.66
CA HIS A 387 12.24 1.01 22.50
C HIS A 387 12.58 1.17 23.98
N ALA A 388 13.52 0.38 24.50
CA ALA A 388 13.94 0.49 25.89
C ALA A 388 14.56 1.86 26.22
N LEU A 389 15.31 2.45 25.25
CA LEU A 389 15.87 3.80 25.40
C LEU A 389 14.81 4.90 25.30
N GLY A 390 13.73 4.69 24.56
CA GLY A 390 12.66 5.66 24.41
C GLY A 390 11.60 5.63 25.52
N LEU A 391 11.62 4.58 26.35
CA LEU A 391 10.70 4.38 27.48
C LEU A 391 11.36 4.65 28.85
N GLY A 392 12.66 4.99 28.86
CA GLY A 392 13.47 5.23 30.08
C GLY A 392 13.53 6.69 30.53
#